data_871927a6679aeeeb1302775cd3c040f7
#
_entry.id   871927a6679aeeeb1302775cd3c040f7
#
_cell.length_a   1.000
_cell.length_b   1.000
_cell.length_c   1.000
_cell.angle_alpha   90.00
_cell.angle_beta   90.00
_cell.angle_gamma   90.00
#
_symmetry.space_group_name_H-M   'P 1'
#
loop_
_entity.id
_entity.type
_entity.pdbx_description
1 polymer ?
#
loop_
_entity_poly.entity_id
_entity_poly.type
_entity_poly.pdbx_seq_one_letter_code
_entity_poly.pdbx_strand_id
1 'polypeptide(L)'
;MTKLPDSTLSLLLYDEVVLKWKEHQQLKKDDREACGVLIGGYDTNKSLYIVSDITTPLPEDIRSRTAFRMLDKGHQKAVDSAFENSGGKKIYLGTWHTHPEVHPEPSSVDIDDWKKCMKRNEGRKLFFVIVGQESFRIFVYSEVESGFNLLMTRSIK
;
A
#
# COMPACT_ATOMS: atom_id res chain seq x y z
N MET A 1 12.53 10.55 -4.30
CA MET A 1 11.34 11.05 -3.58
C MET A 1 10.30 11.57 -4.55
N THR A 2 9.03 11.30 -4.30
CA THR A 2 7.92 11.75 -5.13
C THR A 2 7.08 12.75 -4.35
N LYS A 3 6.81 13.91 -4.93
CA LYS A 3 5.96 14.91 -4.29
C LYS A 3 4.49 14.54 -4.47
N LEU A 4 3.69 14.78 -3.46
CA LEU A 4 2.24 14.57 -3.53
C LEU A 4 1.59 15.68 -4.37
N PRO A 5 0.51 15.37 -5.14
CA PRO A 5 -0.08 16.32 -6.09
C PRO A 5 -0.50 17.66 -5.51
N ASP A 6 -1.07 17.68 -4.31
CA ASP A 6 -1.68 18.86 -3.71
C ASP A 6 -0.91 19.40 -2.51
N SER A 7 0.38 19.04 -2.37
CA SER A 7 1.14 19.47 -1.20
C SER A 7 2.64 19.47 -1.45
N THR A 8 3.38 20.05 -0.49
CA THR A 8 4.84 19.99 -0.48
C THR A 8 5.38 18.66 0.09
N LEU A 9 4.49 17.73 0.44
CA LEU A 9 4.87 16.44 1.00
C LEU A 9 5.55 15.57 -0.04
N SER A 10 6.41 14.69 0.44
CA SER A 10 7.13 13.71 -0.38
C SER A 10 6.95 12.31 0.20
N LEU A 11 7.20 11.30 -0.62
CA LEU A 11 7.11 9.89 -0.23
C LEU A 11 8.42 9.18 -0.51
N LEU A 12 8.94 8.48 0.49
CA LEU A 12 10.11 7.61 0.38
C LEU A 12 9.70 6.16 0.64
N LEU A 13 10.12 5.27 -0.23
CA LEU A 13 9.95 3.83 -0.06
C LEU A 13 11.30 3.21 0.26
N TYR A 14 11.37 2.39 1.30
CA TYR A 14 12.57 1.62 1.59
C TYR A 14 12.76 0.53 0.53
N ASP A 15 14.01 0.26 0.18
CA ASP A 15 14.35 -0.75 -0.83
C ASP A 15 13.82 -2.13 -0.46
N GLU A 16 13.84 -2.50 0.82
CA GLU A 16 13.32 -3.76 1.31
C GLU A 16 11.83 -3.95 1.03
N VAL A 17 11.08 -2.85 1.06
CA VAL A 17 9.64 -2.87 0.76
C VAL A 17 9.44 -3.23 -0.71
N VAL A 18 10.14 -2.57 -1.60
CA VAL A 18 10.06 -2.83 -3.05
C VAL A 18 10.52 -4.26 -3.37
N LEU A 19 11.57 -4.75 -2.71
CA LEU A 19 12.04 -6.12 -2.88
C LEU A 19 10.98 -7.15 -2.47
N LYS A 20 10.28 -6.91 -1.37
CA LYS A 20 9.18 -7.79 -0.93
C LYS A 20 8.02 -7.78 -1.92
N TRP A 21 7.67 -6.63 -2.47
CA TRP A 21 6.66 -6.57 -3.53
C TRP A 21 7.09 -7.39 -4.73
N LYS A 22 8.35 -7.30 -5.12
CA LYS A 22 8.89 -8.05 -6.24
C LYS A 22 8.78 -9.57 -6.02
N GLU A 23 9.02 -10.03 -4.81
CA GLU A 23 8.89 -11.45 -4.45
C GLU A 23 7.45 -11.98 -4.57
N HIS A 24 6.47 -11.09 -4.46
CA HIS A 24 5.06 -11.46 -4.46
C HIS A 24 4.33 -11.19 -5.79
N GLN A 25 5.05 -10.76 -6.82
CA GLN A 25 4.45 -10.52 -8.14
C GLN A 25 3.74 -11.75 -8.68
N GLN A 26 2.63 -11.53 -9.37
CA GLN A 26 1.86 -12.60 -10.03
C GLN A 26 2.40 -12.83 -11.43
N LEU A 27 3.55 -13.48 -11.53
CA LEU A 27 4.24 -13.73 -12.79
C LEU A 27 3.82 -15.02 -13.45
N LYS A 28 3.34 -15.99 -12.67
CA LYS A 28 2.90 -17.31 -13.15
C LYS A 28 1.37 -17.37 -13.18
N LYS A 29 0.84 -18.21 -14.07
CA LYS A 29 -0.59 -18.37 -14.28
C LYS A 29 -1.37 -18.72 -13.01
N ASP A 30 -0.77 -19.49 -12.11
CA ASP A 30 -1.43 -19.96 -10.90
C ASP A 30 -1.14 -19.10 -9.67
N ASP A 31 -0.36 -18.03 -9.83
CA ASP A 31 -0.07 -17.12 -8.71
C ASP A 31 -1.33 -16.37 -8.30
N ARG A 32 -1.55 -16.30 -7.00
CA ARG A 32 -2.70 -15.62 -6.39
C ARG A 32 -2.34 -14.18 -6.04
N GLU A 33 -3.35 -13.31 -5.96
CA GLU A 33 -3.12 -11.95 -5.46
C GLU A 33 -2.52 -12.01 -4.07
N ALA A 34 -1.46 -11.24 -3.87
CA ALA A 34 -0.86 -11.01 -2.56
C ALA A 34 -1.39 -9.70 -2.00
N CYS A 35 -1.38 -9.57 -0.69
CA CYS A 35 -1.89 -8.38 -0.01
C CYS A 35 -1.17 -8.16 1.32
N GLY A 36 -1.24 -6.94 1.81
CA GLY A 36 -0.69 -6.57 3.10
C GLY A 36 -0.95 -5.11 3.42
N VAL A 37 -0.42 -4.66 4.54
CA VAL A 37 -0.52 -3.26 4.97
C VAL A 37 0.83 -2.56 4.82
N LEU A 38 0.77 -1.23 4.73
CA LEU A 38 1.95 -0.37 4.70
C LEU A 38 2.16 0.22 6.09
N ILE A 39 3.40 0.21 6.55
CA ILE A 39 3.79 0.73 7.86
C ILE A 39 4.95 1.69 7.67
N GLY A 40 4.90 2.82 8.37
CA GLY A 40 5.99 3.78 8.31
C GLY A 40 5.64 5.02 9.11
N GLY A 41 6.21 6.16 8.74
CA GLY A 41 6.03 7.37 9.52
C GLY A 41 6.04 8.63 8.69
N TYR A 42 5.93 9.74 9.40
CA TYR A 42 5.99 11.06 8.80
C TYR A 42 7.07 11.86 9.49
N ASP A 43 8.03 12.35 8.71
CA ASP A 43 9.09 13.23 9.17
C ASP A 43 8.63 14.69 8.98
N THR A 44 8.28 15.36 10.08
CA THR A 44 7.78 16.74 10.06
C THR A 44 8.84 17.73 9.58
N ASN A 45 10.11 17.48 9.90
CA ASN A 45 11.21 18.39 9.50
C ASN A 45 11.44 18.38 8.00
N LYS A 46 11.22 17.22 7.34
CA LYS A 46 11.44 17.05 5.92
C LYS A 46 10.15 17.04 5.11
N SER A 47 8.99 17.15 5.76
CA SER A 47 7.68 16.99 5.12
C SER A 47 7.64 15.72 4.29
N LEU A 48 8.05 14.61 4.91
CA LEU A 48 8.32 13.35 4.20
C LEU A 48 7.56 12.19 4.84
N TYR A 49 6.73 11.49 4.06
CA TYR A 49 6.21 10.18 4.43
C TYR A 49 7.21 9.11 4.05
N ILE A 50 7.37 8.12 4.93
CA ILE A 50 8.32 7.02 4.74
C ILE A 50 7.56 5.71 4.92
N VAL A 51 7.56 4.87 3.90
CA VAL A 51 7.08 3.48 4.02
C VAL A 51 8.31 2.62 4.28
N SER A 52 8.45 2.15 5.51
CA SER A 52 9.63 1.41 5.96
C SER A 52 9.39 -0.08 6.07
N ASP A 53 8.16 -0.50 6.26
CA ASP A 53 7.80 -1.91 6.48
C ASP A 53 6.47 -2.21 5.81
N ILE A 54 6.25 -3.49 5.53
CA ILE A 54 4.96 -4.00 5.06
C ILE A 54 4.66 -5.32 5.76
N THR A 55 3.39 -5.70 5.78
CA THR A 55 3.05 -7.10 6.00
C THR A 55 2.89 -7.79 4.65
N THR A 56 3.00 -9.10 4.65
CA THR A 56 2.82 -9.96 3.49
C THR A 56 1.69 -10.93 3.77
N PRO A 57 1.20 -11.69 2.77
CA PRO A 57 0.05 -12.57 2.98
C PRO A 57 0.22 -13.50 4.18
N LEU A 58 -0.84 -13.64 4.96
CA LEU A 58 -0.89 -14.45 6.17
C LEU A 58 -1.91 -15.58 6.01
N PRO A 59 -1.84 -16.64 6.85
CA PRO A 59 -2.63 -17.87 6.65
C PRO A 59 -4.14 -17.70 6.59
N GLU A 60 -4.70 -16.75 7.33
CA GLU A 60 -6.16 -16.52 7.34
C GLU A 60 -6.65 -15.66 6.16
N ASP A 61 -5.74 -15.07 5.40
CA ASP A 61 -6.11 -14.30 4.22
C ASP A 61 -6.66 -15.23 3.14
N ILE A 62 -7.72 -14.76 2.45
CA ILE A 62 -8.32 -15.50 1.36
C ILE A 62 -7.83 -14.89 0.05
N ARG A 63 -7.23 -15.71 -0.81
CA ARG A 63 -6.59 -15.23 -2.03
C ARG A 63 -6.93 -16.10 -3.23
N SER A 64 -7.20 -15.44 -4.34
CA SER A 64 -7.34 -16.09 -5.65
C SER A 64 -6.53 -15.29 -6.67
N ARG A 65 -6.54 -15.70 -7.93
CA ARG A 65 -5.80 -15.01 -8.98
C ARG A 65 -6.24 -13.53 -9.15
N THR A 66 -7.50 -13.24 -8.94
CA THR A 66 -8.09 -11.93 -9.26
C THR A 66 -8.80 -11.27 -8.10
N ALA A 67 -8.67 -11.82 -6.88
CA ALA A 67 -9.31 -11.26 -5.70
C ALA A 67 -8.59 -11.67 -4.43
N PHE A 68 -8.75 -10.86 -3.39
CA PHE A 68 -8.27 -11.19 -2.06
C PHE A 68 -9.20 -10.63 -1.00
N ARG A 69 -9.11 -11.22 0.19
CA ARG A 69 -9.71 -10.66 1.41
C ARG A 69 -8.66 -10.75 2.51
N MET A 70 -8.24 -9.61 3.02
CA MET A 70 -7.22 -9.52 4.07
C MET A 70 -7.90 -9.68 5.42
N LEU A 71 -8.00 -10.91 5.90
CA LEU A 71 -8.75 -11.28 7.11
C LEU A 71 -7.88 -11.61 8.30
N ASP A 72 -6.60 -11.90 8.08
CA ASP A 72 -5.72 -12.33 9.15
C ASP A 72 -5.45 -11.17 10.13
N LYS A 73 -5.66 -11.44 11.42
CA LYS A 73 -5.44 -10.44 12.48
C LYS A 73 -3.95 -10.09 12.65
N GLY A 74 -3.06 -10.86 12.08
CA GLY A 74 -1.62 -10.62 12.12
C GLY A 74 -1.21 -9.30 11.48
N HIS A 75 -1.98 -8.82 10.49
CA HIS A 75 -1.72 -7.52 9.88
C HIS A 75 -1.87 -6.38 10.89
N GLN A 76 -2.96 -6.39 11.66
CA GLN A 76 -3.19 -5.40 12.71
C GLN A 76 -2.16 -5.53 13.84
N LYS A 77 -1.83 -6.75 14.23
CA LYS A 77 -0.80 -6.99 15.25
C LYS A 77 0.56 -6.43 14.84
N ALA A 78 0.91 -6.54 13.57
CA ALA A 78 2.17 -5.98 13.05
C ALA A 78 2.19 -4.45 13.16
N VAL A 79 1.06 -3.80 12.83
CA VAL A 79 0.91 -2.34 12.97
C VAL A 79 1.06 -1.95 14.44
N ASP A 80 0.35 -2.63 15.34
CA ASP A 80 0.38 -2.35 16.77
C ASP A 80 1.79 -2.52 17.36
N SER A 81 2.48 -3.59 16.98
CA SER A 81 3.85 -3.84 17.43
C SER A 81 4.83 -2.79 16.92
N ALA A 82 4.70 -2.39 15.65
CA ALA A 82 5.54 -1.35 15.08
C ALA A 82 5.32 -0.01 15.79
N PHE A 83 4.07 0.33 16.10
CA PHE A 83 3.73 1.54 16.84
C PHE A 83 4.37 1.53 18.23
N GLU A 84 4.18 0.46 19.00
CA GLU A 84 4.74 0.34 20.34
C GLU A 84 6.27 0.34 20.33
N ASN A 85 6.89 -0.46 19.47
CA ASN A 85 8.34 -0.60 19.41
C ASN A 85 9.05 0.66 18.93
N SER A 86 8.36 1.53 18.21
CA SER A 86 8.92 2.79 17.71
C SER A 86 8.59 4.00 18.59
N GLY A 87 7.91 3.80 19.71
CA GLY A 87 7.45 4.92 20.55
C GLY A 87 6.40 5.76 19.85
N GLY A 88 5.53 5.16 19.04
CA GLY A 88 4.46 5.83 18.33
C GLY A 88 4.85 6.48 17.01
N LYS A 89 6.08 6.29 16.55
CA LYS A 89 6.58 6.90 15.31
C LYS A 89 6.14 6.14 14.06
N LYS A 90 6.01 4.81 14.15
CA LYS A 90 5.54 3.98 13.05
C LYS A 90 4.04 3.78 13.15
N ILE A 91 3.34 4.04 12.05
CA ILE A 91 1.88 4.01 11.98
C ILE A 91 1.43 3.27 10.72
N TYR A 92 0.15 2.96 10.67
CA TYR A 92 -0.51 2.42 9.48
C TYR A 92 -0.56 3.49 8.39
N LEU A 93 -0.09 3.17 7.19
CA LEU A 93 -0.04 4.10 6.05
C LEU A 93 -0.83 3.64 4.83
N GLY A 94 -1.63 2.58 4.94
CA GLY A 94 -2.43 2.08 3.83
C GLY A 94 -2.21 0.62 3.53
N THR A 95 -2.50 0.23 2.28
CA THR A 95 -2.46 -1.18 1.87
C THR A 95 -1.74 -1.35 0.54
N TRP A 96 -1.34 -2.58 0.27
CA TRP A 96 -0.83 -2.99 -1.02
C TRP A 96 -1.41 -4.33 -1.42
N HIS A 97 -1.52 -4.55 -2.73
CA HIS A 97 -1.86 -5.86 -3.27
C HIS A 97 -1.28 -5.99 -4.67
N THR A 98 -1.34 -7.20 -5.22
CA THR A 98 -0.83 -7.50 -6.55
C THR A 98 -1.97 -7.69 -7.55
N HIS A 99 -1.69 -7.42 -8.82
CA HIS A 99 -2.54 -7.77 -9.95
C HIS A 99 -1.73 -8.56 -10.98
N PRO A 100 -2.33 -9.52 -11.69
CA PRO A 100 -1.68 -10.22 -12.79
C PRO A 100 -1.72 -9.39 -14.08
N GLU A 101 -1.30 -8.15 -13.99
CA GLU A 101 -1.30 -7.17 -15.09
C GLU A 101 0.09 -6.57 -15.23
N VAL A 102 0.48 -6.24 -16.45
CA VAL A 102 1.78 -5.61 -16.72
C VAL A 102 1.86 -4.26 -16.02
N HIS A 103 0.88 -3.39 -16.25
CA HIS A 103 0.70 -2.11 -15.59
C HIS A 103 -0.65 -2.12 -14.88
N PRO A 104 -0.65 -2.23 -13.56
CA PRO A 104 -1.90 -2.50 -12.85
C PRO A 104 -2.83 -1.30 -12.76
N GLU A 105 -4.12 -1.55 -12.94
CA GLU A 105 -5.18 -0.57 -12.75
C GLU A 105 -6.10 -1.02 -11.62
N PRO A 106 -6.60 -0.09 -10.79
CA PRO A 106 -7.54 -0.47 -9.74
C PRO A 106 -8.87 -0.93 -10.31
N SER A 107 -9.41 -2.01 -9.75
CA SER A 107 -10.75 -2.47 -10.05
C SER A 107 -11.78 -1.65 -9.28
N SER A 108 -13.07 -1.82 -9.63
CA SER A 108 -14.15 -1.18 -8.85
C SER A 108 -14.18 -1.68 -7.41
N VAL A 109 -13.83 -2.95 -7.20
CA VAL A 109 -13.73 -3.55 -5.85
C VAL A 109 -12.60 -2.89 -5.07
N ASP A 110 -11.45 -2.66 -5.70
CA ASP A 110 -10.32 -1.98 -5.07
C ASP A 110 -10.72 -0.57 -4.61
N ILE A 111 -11.36 0.18 -5.49
CA ILE A 111 -11.80 1.55 -5.19
C ILE A 111 -12.80 1.56 -4.03
N ASP A 112 -13.74 0.64 -4.01
CA ASP A 112 -14.71 0.53 -2.91
C ASP A 112 -14.03 0.20 -1.58
N ASP A 113 -13.08 -0.71 -1.59
CA ASP A 113 -12.30 -1.07 -0.40
C ASP A 113 -11.46 0.11 0.10
N TRP A 114 -10.84 0.85 -0.81
CA TRP A 114 -10.06 2.04 -0.46
C TRP A 114 -10.93 3.14 0.14
N LYS A 115 -12.13 3.34 -0.39
CA LYS A 115 -13.10 4.29 0.19
C LYS A 115 -13.47 3.92 1.62
N LYS A 116 -13.72 2.64 1.87
CA LYS A 116 -14.01 2.14 3.22
C LYS A 116 -12.81 2.36 4.14
N CYS A 117 -11.61 2.12 3.65
CA CYS A 117 -10.39 2.34 4.41
C CYS A 117 -10.21 3.82 4.78
N MET A 118 -10.42 4.72 3.84
CA MET A 118 -10.37 6.17 4.12
C MET A 118 -11.41 6.58 5.16
N LYS A 119 -12.62 6.03 5.06
CA LYS A 119 -13.69 6.34 6.01
C LYS A 119 -13.35 5.89 7.43
N ARG A 120 -12.69 4.73 7.58
CA ARG A 120 -12.26 4.23 8.90
C ARG A 120 -11.08 5.01 9.46
N ASN A 121 -10.37 5.78 8.64
CA ASN A 121 -9.14 6.49 9.00
C ASN A 121 -9.25 7.98 8.66
N GLU A 122 -10.35 8.62 9.04
CA GLU A 122 -10.59 10.03 8.73
C GLU A 122 -9.44 10.92 9.21
N GLY A 123 -9.08 11.90 8.39
CA GLY A 123 -8.01 12.84 8.68
C GLY A 123 -6.59 12.32 8.47
N ARG A 124 -6.44 11.06 8.06
CA ARG A 124 -5.13 10.44 7.82
C ARG A 124 -4.78 10.42 6.34
N LYS A 125 -3.50 10.60 6.04
CA LYS A 125 -2.97 10.39 4.70
C LYS A 125 -2.64 8.90 4.55
N LEU A 126 -3.26 8.24 3.58
CA LEU A 126 -3.02 6.83 3.28
C LEU A 126 -2.59 6.68 1.82
N PHE A 127 -1.82 5.62 1.59
CA PHE A 127 -1.31 5.26 0.27
C PHE A 127 -1.85 3.87 -0.11
N PHE A 128 -2.20 3.70 -1.37
CA PHE A 128 -2.72 2.44 -1.88
C PHE A 128 -1.86 1.99 -3.05
N VAL A 129 -1.27 0.81 -2.92
CA VAL A 129 -0.28 0.31 -3.88
C VAL A 129 -0.83 -0.91 -4.59
N ILE A 130 -0.69 -0.94 -5.90
CA ILE A 130 -0.95 -2.13 -6.70
C ILE A 130 0.35 -2.52 -7.41
N VAL A 131 0.79 -3.75 -7.19
CA VAL A 131 2.02 -4.29 -7.77
C VAL A 131 1.67 -5.14 -8.99
N GLY A 132 2.08 -4.68 -10.15
CA GLY A 132 1.91 -5.40 -11.42
C GLY A 132 3.12 -6.24 -11.78
N GLN A 133 3.14 -6.72 -13.03
CA GLN A 133 4.21 -7.59 -13.51
C GLN A 133 5.47 -6.81 -13.95
N GLU A 134 5.31 -5.57 -14.40
CA GLU A 134 6.44 -4.73 -14.81
C GLU A 134 6.56 -3.43 -14.02
N SER A 135 5.49 -2.99 -13.38
CA SER A 135 5.49 -1.76 -12.58
C SER A 135 4.60 -1.90 -11.36
N PHE A 136 4.83 -1.03 -10.38
CA PHE A 136 3.85 -0.79 -9.32
C PHE A 136 3.33 0.63 -9.43
N ARG A 137 2.11 0.84 -8.95
CA ARG A 137 1.45 2.14 -8.94
C ARG A 137 0.96 2.46 -7.55
N ILE A 138 1.11 3.73 -7.16
CA ILE A 138 0.68 4.24 -5.86
C ILE A 138 -0.41 5.28 -6.09
N PHE A 139 -1.51 5.14 -5.35
CA PHE A 139 -2.67 6.01 -5.41
C PHE A 139 -2.88 6.70 -4.06
N VAL A 140 -3.41 7.92 -4.12
CA VAL A 140 -3.78 8.70 -2.93
C VAL A 140 -5.17 9.28 -3.13
N TYR A 141 -5.90 9.47 -2.04
CA TYR A 141 -7.21 10.12 -2.09
C TYR A 141 -7.02 11.63 -2.23
N SER A 142 -7.78 12.23 -3.14
CA SER A 142 -7.84 13.68 -3.32
C SER A 142 -9.23 14.16 -2.91
N GLU A 143 -9.29 15.04 -1.92
CA GLU A 143 -10.57 15.66 -1.51
C GLU A 143 -11.09 16.63 -2.59
N VAL A 144 -10.17 17.29 -3.27
CA VAL A 144 -10.51 18.24 -4.36
C VAL A 144 -11.26 17.54 -5.49
N GLU A 145 -10.77 16.36 -5.90
CA GLU A 145 -11.34 15.58 -6.99
C GLU A 145 -12.35 14.53 -6.51
N SER A 146 -12.50 14.35 -5.20
CA SER A 146 -13.36 13.35 -4.57
C SER A 146 -13.10 11.94 -5.09
N GLY A 147 -11.82 11.60 -5.25
CA GLY A 147 -11.41 10.31 -5.81
C GLY A 147 -9.95 10.01 -5.57
N PHE A 148 -9.50 8.90 -6.12
CA PHE A 148 -8.12 8.44 -5.99
C PHE A 148 -7.31 8.85 -7.22
N ASN A 149 -6.18 9.50 -6.98
CA ASN A 149 -5.26 9.94 -8.02
C ASN A 149 -4.02 9.08 -8.03
N LEU A 150 -3.51 8.82 -9.23
CA LEU A 150 -2.22 8.17 -9.41
C LEU A 150 -1.12 9.13 -8.96
N LEU A 151 -0.39 8.73 -7.92
CA LEU A 151 0.76 9.48 -7.41
C LEU A 151 2.03 9.17 -8.19
N MET A 152 2.30 7.88 -8.40
CA MET A 152 3.49 7.45 -9.13
C MET A 152 3.28 6.10 -9.80
N THR A 153 4.03 5.90 -10.89
CA THR A 153 4.26 4.60 -11.51
C THR A 153 5.77 4.39 -11.54
N ARG A 154 6.23 3.24 -11.09
CA ARG A 154 7.66 2.91 -11.09
C ARG A 154 7.88 1.50 -11.60
N SER A 155 8.94 1.31 -12.40
CA SER A 155 9.37 -0.03 -12.83
C SER A 155 9.76 -0.85 -11.61
N ILE A 156 9.39 -2.14 -11.62
CA ILE A 156 9.75 -3.08 -10.56
C ILE A 156 10.79 -4.11 -11.04
N LYS A 157 11.23 -3.97 -12.27
CA LYS A 157 12.26 -4.85 -12.85
C LYS A 157 13.63 -4.64 -12.23
#